data_90e487a7ac03d2beed0fb7b29ce9bacb
#
_entry.id   90e487a7ac03d2beed0fb7b29ce9bacb
#
_cell.length_a   1.000
_cell.length_b   1.000
_cell.length_c   1.000
_cell.angle_alpha   90.00
_cell.angle_beta   90.00
_cell.angle_gamma   90.00
#
_symmetry.space_group_name_H-M   'P 1'
#
loop_
_entity.id
_entity.type
_entity.pdbx_description
1 polymer ?
#
loop_
_entity_poly.entity_id
_entity_poly.type
_entity_poly.pdbx_seq_one_letter_code
_entity_poly.pdbx_strand_id
1 'polypeptide(L)'
;ERLSRPCALPTSGSRQRQVERVEEATSDLPYPRHISNSAGLQFPEAQLDAVRLGLMLYGISSSPALDLVRPILQWKTRTLTIRQVPKGEPIGYYGKFVTQRDSLIGVLPVGYADGYNRLLSNRSQVKIRGELVPVLGQISMDLISIDLTDIPDPTVGEEVLLLEDEPDSPISASARSEEHTSELQSQA
;
A
#
# COMPACT_ATOMS: atom_id res chain seq x y z
N GLU A 1 -24.44 -4.85 6.42
CA GLU A 1 -24.54 -3.49 7.02
C GLU A 1 -23.64 -3.26 8.26
N ARG A 2 -22.58 -4.08 8.51
CA ARG A 2 -21.75 -3.96 9.74
C ARG A 2 -20.23 -4.00 9.53
N LEU A 3 -19.69 -3.85 8.32
CA LEU A 3 -18.23 -3.93 8.08
C LEU A 3 -17.59 -2.62 7.61
N SER A 4 -18.31 -1.50 7.56
CA SER A 4 -17.80 -0.21 7.08
C SER A 4 -17.63 0.87 8.17
N ARG A 5 -17.54 0.50 9.45
CA ARG A 5 -17.11 1.46 10.45
C ARG A 5 -15.58 1.35 10.55
N PRO A 6 -14.83 2.46 10.40
CA PRO A 6 -13.45 2.49 10.84
C PRO A 6 -13.46 1.96 12.27
N CYS A 7 -12.48 1.09 12.60
CA CYS A 7 -12.39 0.49 13.93
C CYS A 7 -12.34 1.63 14.93
N ALA A 8 -13.51 2.05 15.43
CA ALA A 8 -13.60 3.12 16.40
C ALA A 8 -12.79 2.64 17.61
N LEU A 9 -11.75 3.38 17.94
CA LEU A 9 -10.93 3.09 19.11
C LEU A 9 -11.89 2.89 20.28
N PRO A 10 -11.78 1.78 21.03
CA PRO A 10 -12.66 1.52 22.14
C PRO A 10 -12.64 2.69 23.12
N THR A 11 -13.78 3.04 23.72
CA THR A 11 -13.85 4.10 24.72
C THR A 11 -12.86 3.82 25.86
N SER A 12 -12.39 4.85 26.55
CA SER A 12 -11.43 4.69 27.66
C SER A 12 -11.88 3.63 28.69
N GLY A 13 -13.14 3.65 29.08
CA GLY A 13 -13.69 2.66 30.00
C GLY A 13 -13.80 1.24 29.45
N SER A 14 -13.91 1.08 28.13
CA SER A 14 -13.88 -0.25 27.49
C SER A 14 -12.47 -0.82 27.45
N ARG A 15 -11.48 0.03 27.17
CA ARG A 15 -10.04 -0.37 27.17
C ARG A 15 -9.58 -0.79 28.55
N GLN A 16 -9.87 0.03 29.55
CA GLN A 16 -9.48 -0.25 30.94
C GLN A 16 -10.02 -1.59 31.40
N ARG A 17 -11.30 -1.87 31.16
CA ARG A 17 -11.91 -3.18 31.46
C ARG A 17 -11.24 -4.35 30.72
N GLN A 18 -10.75 -4.14 29.50
CA GLN A 18 -10.02 -5.19 28.77
C GLN A 18 -8.65 -5.46 29.40
N VAL A 19 -7.92 -4.43 29.80
CA VAL A 19 -6.64 -4.55 30.50
C VAL A 19 -6.84 -5.29 31.84
N GLU A 20 -7.76 -4.82 32.68
CA GLU A 20 -8.09 -5.43 33.98
C GLU A 20 -8.44 -6.92 33.84
N ARG A 21 -9.25 -7.29 32.84
CA ARG A 21 -9.60 -8.70 32.57
C ARG A 21 -8.42 -9.56 32.15
N VAL A 22 -7.49 -9.01 31.37
CA VAL A 22 -6.27 -9.74 30.98
C VAL A 22 -5.36 -9.89 32.20
N GLU A 23 -5.17 -8.83 32.99
CA GLU A 23 -4.37 -8.87 34.19
C GLU A 23 -4.91 -9.87 35.21
N GLU A 24 -6.23 -9.84 35.48
CA GLU A 24 -6.90 -10.79 36.38
C GLU A 24 -6.75 -12.24 35.89
N ALA A 25 -6.99 -12.48 34.58
CA ALA A 25 -6.94 -13.82 33.98
C ALA A 25 -5.52 -14.40 33.91
N THR A 26 -4.49 -13.56 33.97
CA THR A 26 -3.09 -13.95 33.79
C THR A 26 -2.18 -13.66 34.96
N SER A 27 -2.76 -13.24 36.11
CA SER A 27 -2.01 -12.86 37.32
C SER A 27 -1.05 -13.94 37.84
N ASP A 28 -1.46 -15.21 37.73
CA ASP A 28 -0.72 -16.36 38.24
C ASP A 28 0.18 -17.03 37.19
N LEU A 29 0.23 -16.47 35.94
CA LEU A 29 1.02 -17.04 34.91
C LEU A 29 2.44 -16.44 34.85
N PRO A 30 3.50 -17.27 34.78
CA PRO A 30 4.88 -16.80 34.75
C PRO A 30 5.34 -16.40 33.36
N TYR A 31 4.45 -15.92 32.48
CA TYR A 31 4.74 -15.57 31.10
C TYR A 31 4.55 -14.09 30.80
N PRO A 32 5.34 -13.51 29.88
CA PRO A 32 5.12 -12.14 29.43
C PRO A 32 3.72 -11.95 28.86
N ARG A 33 3.07 -10.87 29.27
CA ARG A 33 1.70 -10.52 28.88
C ARG A 33 1.71 -9.45 27.81
N HIS A 34 0.84 -9.57 26.84
CA HIS A 34 0.67 -8.56 25.81
C HIS A 34 -0.78 -8.49 25.32
N ILE A 35 -1.31 -7.29 25.14
CA ILE A 35 -2.66 -7.04 24.64
C ILE A 35 -2.64 -6.09 23.42
N SER A 36 -1.67 -5.18 23.37
CA SER A 36 -1.62 -4.13 22.36
C SER A 36 -1.09 -4.59 21.01
N ASN A 37 -1.73 -4.11 19.96
CA ASN A 37 -1.22 -4.05 18.59
C ASN A 37 -0.61 -2.67 18.32
N SER A 38 -0.29 -2.35 17.04
CA SER A 38 0.25 -1.04 16.65
C SER A 38 -0.62 0.14 17.10
N ALA A 39 -1.94 0.05 16.96
CA ALA A 39 -2.86 1.10 17.40
C ALA A 39 -2.94 1.22 18.92
N GLY A 40 -2.77 0.12 19.65
CA GLY A 40 -2.78 0.07 21.10
C GLY A 40 -1.57 0.75 21.76
N LEU A 41 -0.48 0.96 21.02
CA LEU A 41 0.76 1.54 21.54
C LEU A 41 0.58 2.96 22.10
N GLN A 42 -0.41 3.71 21.63
CA GLN A 42 -0.75 5.03 22.17
C GLN A 42 -1.33 5.00 23.58
N PHE A 43 -1.61 3.82 24.14
CA PHE A 43 -2.20 3.62 25.46
C PHE A 43 -1.21 2.90 26.38
N PRO A 44 -0.46 3.65 27.21
CA PRO A 44 0.56 3.06 28.09
C PRO A 44 0.02 1.94 28.99
N GLU A 45 -1.21 2.09 29.47
CA GLU A 45 -1.89 1.11 30.33
C GLU A 45 -2.13 -0.25 29.65
N ALA A 46 -2.15 -0.27 28.31
CA ALA A 46 -2.38 -1.49 27.54
C ALA A 46 -1.08 -2.14 27.00
N GLN A 47 0.09 -1.58 27.29
CA GLN A 47 1.34 -2.13 26.75
C GLN A 47 1.76 -3.40 27.48
N LEU A 48 1.52 -3.49 28.82
CA LEU A 48 1.94 -4.58 29.68
C LEU A 48 3.45 -4.90 29.52
N ASP A 49 3.80 -6.20 29.42
CA ASP A 49 5.20 -6.63 29.33
C ASP A 49 5.72 -6.58 27.86
N ALA A 50 4.82 -6.58 26.87
CA ALA A 50 5.19 -6.56 25.46
C ALA A 50 4.06 -6.01 24.57
N VAL A 51 4.42 -5.63 23.32
CA VAL A 51 3.50 -5.15 22.29
C VAL A 51 3.71 -5.92 20.99
N ARG A 52 2.64 -6.05 20.19
CA ARG A 52 2.68 -6.69 18.87
C ARG A 52 2.62 -5.62 17.80
N LEU A 53 3.78 -5.19 17.30
CA LEU A 53 3.86 -4.21 16.23
C LEU A 53 3.73 -4.91 14.88
N GLY A 54 2.94 -4.33 13.98
CA GLY A 54 2.79 -4.72 12.59
C GLY A 54 3.11 -3.53 11.69
N LEU A 55 2.10 -2.77 11.30
CA LEU A 55 2.23 -1.63 10.41
C LEU A 55 3.24 -0.58 10.86
N MET A 56 3.34 -0.33 12.16
CA MET A 56 4.31 0.63 12.70
C MET A 56 5.78 0.25 12.43
N LEU A 57 6.10 -1.03 12.27
CA LEU A 57 7.45 -1.46 11.88
C LEU A 57 7.84 -0.96 10.48
N TYR A 58 6.84 -0.69 9.65
CA TYR A 58 7.02 -0.13 8.30
C TYR A 58 6.81 1.39 8.25
N GLY A 59 6.66 2.03 9.42
CA GLY A 59 6.44 3.46 9.52
C GLY A 59 5.04 3.91 9.13
N ILE A 60 4.06 3.01 9.17
CA ILE A 60 2.65 3.31 8.92
C ILE A 60 1.94 3.46 10.25
N SER A 61 1.53 4.70 10.58
CA SER A 61 0.75 4.97 11.78
C SER A 61 -0.74 4.84 11.52
N SER A 62 -1.44 4.19 12.45
CA SER A 62 -2.90 4.11 12.46
C SER A 62 -3.55 5.17 13.35
N SER A 63 -2.76 6.06 13.95
CA SER A 63 -3.24 7.11 14.87
C SER A 63 -2.37 8.35 14.79
N PRO A 64 -2.96 9.54 14.72
CA PRO A 64 -2.22 10.81 14.79
C PRO A 64 -1.37 10.96 16.05
N ALA A 65 -1.74 10.29 17.15
CA ALA A 65 -0.97 10.31 18.41
C ALA A 65 0.38 9.57 18.30
N LEU A 66 0.61 8.81 17.22
CA LEU A 66 1.81 8.03 16.95
C LEU A 66 2.58 8.55 15.74
N ASP A 67 2.53 9.85 15.50
CA ASP A 67 3.13 10.53 14.33
C ASP A 67 4.68 10.61 14.37
N LEU A 68 5.30 9.84 15.23
CA LEU A 68 6.77 9.77 15.36
C LEU A 68 7.41 8.75 14.41
N VAL A 69 6.60 7.93 13.75
CA VAL A 69 7.11 6.90 12.83
C VAL A 69 7.21 7.46 11.41
N ARG A 70 8.24 7.02 10.69
CA ARG A 70 8.44 7.38 9.29
C ARG A 70 8.34 6.14 8.42
N PRO A 71 7.71 6.22 7.24
CA PRO A 71 7.74 5.15 6.26
C PRO A 71 9.18 4.73 5.94
N ILE A 72 9.40 3.43 5.83
CA ILE A 72 10.72 2.86 5.49
C ILE A 72 10.63 1.86 4.33
N LEU A 73 9.42 1.63 3.82
CA LEU A 73 9.19 0.63 2.79
C LEU A 73 9.35 1.24 1.41
N GLN A 74 10.34 0.76 0.66
CA GLN A 74 10.47 1.00 -0.77
C GLN A 74 10.31 -0.31 -1.52
N TRP A 75 9.55 -0.29 -2.61
CA TRP A 75 9.45 -1.41 -3.54
C TRP A 75 9.88 -0.96 -4.92
N LYS A 76 10.91 -1.58 -5.45
CA LYS A 76 11.59 -1.21 -6.69
C LYS A 76 11.56 -2.35 -7.69
N THR A 77 11.51 -1.97 -8.94
CA THR A 77 11.70 -2.86 -10.08
C THR A 77 12.51 -2.14 -11.17
N ARG A 78 12.64 -2.75 -12.34
CA ARG A 78 13.30 -2.14 -13.50
C ARG A 78 12.47 -2.36 -14.75
N THR A 79 12.62 -1.44 -15.72
CA THR A 79 12.00 -1.61 -17.04
C THR A 79 12.58 -2.84 -17.72
N LEU A 80 11.70 -3.76 -18.13
CA LEU A 80 12.07 -4.98 -18.84
C LEU A 80 12.20 -4.74 -20.35
N THR A 81 11.28 -3.97 -20.91
CA THR A 81 11.27 -3.57 -22.31
C THR A 81 10.54 -2.25 -22.49
N ILE A 82 10.85 -1.56 -23.57
CA ILE A 82 10.20 -0.30 -23.98
C ILE A 82 9.86 -0.41 -25.46
N ARG A 83 8.64 -0.06 -25.85
CA ARG A 83 8.19 -0.12 -27.23
C ARG A 83 7.31 1.07 -27.59
N GLN A 84 7.40 1.52 -28.84
CA GLN A 84 6.43 2.45 -29.41
C GLN A 84 5.13 1.72 -29.74
N VAL A 85 4.02 2.34 -29.41
CA VAL A 85 2.68 1.84 -29.68
C VAL A 85 1.86 2.95 -30.30
N PRO A 86 1.33 2.76 -31.54
CA PRO A 86 0.52 3.77 -32.22
C PRO A 86 -0.76 4.12 -31.45
N LYS A 87 -1.32 5.30 -31.75
CA LYS A 87 -2.65 5.68 -31.28
C LYS A 87 -3.71 4.66 -31.75
N GLY A 88 -4.61 4.31 -30.84
CA GLY A 88 -5.74 3.40 -31.09
C GLY A 88 -5.45 1.93 -30.78
N GLU A 89 -4.22 1.60 -30.36
CA GLU A 89 -3.86 0.22 -30.04
C GLU A 89 -4.21 -0.15 -28.57
N PRO A 90 -4.72 -1.36 -28.34
CA PRO A 90 -5.06 -1.82 -27.01
C PRO A 90 -3.82 -2.23 -26.20
N ILE A 91 -3.82 -1.94 -24.91
CA ILE A 91 -2.77 -2.34 -23.96
C ILE A 91 -3.33 -3.36 -22.96
N GLY A 92 -2.59 -4.46 -22.79
CA GLY A 92 -2.89 -5.50 -21.81
C GLY A 92 -4.10 -6.36 -22.15
N TYR A 93 -4.53 -7.15 -21.18
CA TYR A 93 -5.65 -8.08 -21.34
C TYR A 93 -6.98 -7.34 -21.55
N TYR A 94 -7.81 -7.88 -22.43
CA TYR A 94 -9.16 -7.38 -22.75
C TYR A 94 -9.21 -5.97 -23.34
N GLY A 95 -8.08 -5.39 -23.73
CA GLY A 95 -8.05 -4.04 -24.28
C GLY A 95 -8.64 -2.98 -23.35
N LYS A 96 -8.51 -3.14 -22.04
CA LYS A 96 -9.09 -2.21 -21.05
C LYS A 96 -8.49 -0.81 -21.08
N PHE A 97 -7.40 -0.63 -21.78
CA PHE A 97 -6.83 0.66 -22.12
C PHE A 97 -6.52 0.69 -23.62
N VAL A 98 -6.84 1.79 -24.25
CA VAL A 98 -6.52 2.06 -25.67
C VAL A 98 -5.74 3.36 -25.74
N THR A 99 -4.60 3.34 -26.42
CA THR A 99 -3.73 4.51 -26.56
C THR A 99 -4.46 5.68 -27.23
N GLN A 100 -4.38 6.87 -26.63
CA GLN A 100 -5.03 8.08 -27.14
C GLN A 100 -4.10 8.90 -28.06
N ARG A 101 -2.82 8.60 -28.05
CA ARG A 101 -1.74 9.17 -28.87
C ARG A 101 -0.71 8.10 -29.16
N ASP A 102 0.20 8.37 -30.07
CA ASP A 102 1.40 7.54 -30.22
C ASP A 102 2.15 7.57 -28.89
N SER A 103 2.37 6.41 -28.31
CA SER A 103 2.81 6.25 -26.94
C SER A 103 4.06 5.39 -26.81
N LEU A 104 4.88 5.70 -25.83
CA LEU A 104 6.03 4.89 -25.47
C LEU A 104 5.68 4.08 -24.22
N ILE A 105 5.57 2.77 -24.37
CA ILE A 105 5.09 1.88 -23.32
C ILE A 105 6.25 1.09 -22.73
N GLY A 106 6.46 1.26 -21.42
CA GLY A 106 7.36 0.43 -20.63
C GLY A 106 6.63 -0.78 -20.04
N VAL A 107 7.33 -1.91 -19.95
CA VAL A 107 6.83 -3.11 -19.26
C VAL A 107 7.72 -3.39 -18.06
N LEU A 108 7.10 -3.65 -16.91
CA LEU A 108 7.77 -3.98 -15.66
C LEU A 108 7.53 -5.46 -15.33
N PRO A 109 8.56 -6.22 -14.88
CA PRO A 109 8.45 -7.61 -14.45
C PRO A 109 7.91 -7.69 -13.00
N VAL A 110 6.67 -7.28 -12.82
CA VAL A 110 5.95 -7.33 -11.54
C VAL A 110 4.46 -7.41 -11.83
N GLY A 111 3.72 -8.17 -11.05
CA GLY A 111 2.28 -8.31 -11.21
C GLY A 111 1.57 -8.67 -9.90
N TYR A 112 0.34 -9.19 -10.01
CA TYR A 112 -0.43 -9.51 -8.82
C TYR A 112 0.13 -10.72 -8.05
N ALA A 113 0.91 -11.61 -8.68
CA ALA A 113 1.60 -12.70 -7.99
C ALA A 113 2.70 -12.20 -7.05
N ASP A 114 3.26 -11.02 -7.33
CA ASP A 114 4.26 -10.36 -6.49
C ASP A 114 3.64 -9.48 -5.39
N GLY A 115 2.31 -9.35 -5.38
CA GLY A 115 1.58 -8.52 -4.43
C GLY A 115 1.12 -7.15 -4.96
N TYR A 116 1.34 -6.84 -6.25
CA TYR A 116 0.82 -5.61 -6.84
C TYR A 116 -0.67 -5.75 -7.15
N ASN A 117 -1.51 -5.08 -6.39
CA ASN A 117 -2.95 -5.30 -6.41
C ASN A 117 -3.55 -5.09 -7.81
N ARG A 118 -4.29 -6.08 -8.31
CA ARG A 118 -4.95 -6.04 -9.63
C ARG A 118 -6.02 -4.95 -9.76
N LEU A 119 -6.62 -4.51 -8.65
CA LEU A 119 -7.60 -3.42 -8.62
C LEU A 119 -6.99 -2.06 -8.98
N LEU A 120 -5.67 -1.93 -8.94
CA LEU A 120 -4.94 -0.73 -9.34
C LEU A 120 -4.79 -0.58 -10.86
N SER A 121 -5.33 -1.50 -11.66
CA SER A 121 -5.32 -1.45 -13.13
C SER A 121 -5.94 -0.15 -13.66
N ASN A 122 -5.21 0.62 -14.49
CA ASN A 122 -5.59 1.93 -15.04
C ASN A 122 -5.83 3.04 -13.99
N ARG A 123 -5.43 2.84 -12.73
CA ARG A 123 -5.74 3.79 -11.65
C ARG A 123 -4.50 4.25 -10.92
N SER A 124 -3.51 3.38 -10.82
CA SER A 124 -2.29 3.67 -10.08
C SER A 124 -1.23 4.32 -10.94
N GLN A 125 -0.24 4.82 -10.24
CA GLN A 125 0.98 5.39 -10.81
C GLN A 125 2.19 4.67 -10.24
N VAL A 126 3.32 4.80 -10.91
CA VAL A 126 4.65 4.42 -10.42
C VAL A 126 5.60 5.59 -10.67
N LYS A 127 6.77 5.59 -10.06
CA LYS A 127 7.72 6.70 -10.21
C LYS A 127 8.98 6.24 -10.94
N ILE A 128 9.40 7.00 -11.95
CA ILE A 128 10.66 6.81 -12.69
C ILE A 128 11.37 8.16 -12.80
N ARG A 129 12.66 8.24 -12.48
CA ARG A 129 13.45 9.48 -12.47
C ARG A 129 12.81 10.63 -11.65
N GLY A 130 12.04 10.30 -10.62
CA GLY A 130 11.30 11.29 -9.83
C GLY A 130 9.91 11.66 -10.37
N GLU A 131 9.56 11.25 -11.60
CA GLU A 131 8.30 11.56 -12.25
C GLU A 131 7.28 10.43 -12.06
N LEU A 132 6.03 10.80 -11.77
CA LEU A 132 4.92 9.86 -11.68
C LEU A 132 4.37 9.55 -13.07
N VAL A 133 4.30 8.26 -13.40
CA VAL A 133 3.76 7.77 -14.67
C VAL A 133 2.63 6.78 -14.43
N PRO A 134 1.56 6.80 -15.26
CA PRO A 134 0.40 5.95 -15.04
C PRO A 134 0.67 4.48 -15.40
N VAL A 135 0.03 3.59 -14.65
CA VAL A 135 -0.11 2.17 -14.98
C VAL A 135 -1.23 2.01 -15.98
N LEU A 136 -0.94 1.37 -17.11
CA LEU A 136 -1.85 1.21 -18.24
C LEU A 136 -2.35 -0.24 -18.39
N GLY A 137 -3.62 -0.35 -18.69
CA GLY A 137 -4.26 -1.64 -18.95
C GLY A 137 -4.41 -2.48 -17.68
N GLN A 138 -4.74 -3.74 -17.87
CA GLN A 138 -4.94 -4.66 -16.78
C GLN A 138 -3.60 -5.22 -16.26
N ILE A 139 -3.38 -5.12 -14.96
CA ILE A 139 -2.26 -5.75 -14.27
C ILE A 139 -2.37 -7.26 -14.45
N SER A 140 -1.33 -7.89 -15.01
CA SER A 140 -1.24 -9.32 -15.21
C SER A 140 -0.64 -10.03 -14.00
N MET A 141 -0.44 -11.34 -14.10
CA MET A 141 0.17 -12.14 -13.04
C MET A 141 1.58 -11.64 -12.71
N ASP A 142 2.38 -11.36 -13.76
CA ASP A 142 3.81 -11.11 -13.63
C ASP A 142 4.27 -9.80 -14.29
N LEU A 143 3.35 -9.05 -14.92
CA LEU A 143 3.72 -7.87 -15.71
C LEU A 143 2.75 -6.71 -15.50
N ILE A 144 3.31 -5.48 -15.55
CA ILE A 144 2.60 -4.21 -15.57
C ILE A 144 3.08 -3.40 -16.77
N SER A 145 2.16 -2.72 -17.46
CA SER A 145 2.49 -1.72 -18.49
C SER A 145 2.40 -0.32 -17.89
N ILE A 146 3.34 0.57 -18.27
CA ILE A 146 3.40 1.97 -17.82
C ILE A 146 3.57 2.91 -19.00
N ASP A 147 3.07 4.15 -18.90
CA ASP A 147 3.25 5.19 -19.90
C ASP A 147 4.59 5.93 -19.68
N LEU A 148 5.48 5.82 -20.63
CA LEU A 148 6.76 6.53 -20.65
C LEU A 148 6.84 7.63 -21.69
N THR A 149 5.73 7.99 -22.33
CA THR A 149 5.68 8.91 -23.47
C THR A 149 6.28 10.28 -23.15
N ASP A 150 6.08 10.76 -21.93
CA ASP A 150 6.56 12.07 -21.50
C ASP A 150 7.91 12.01 -20.77
N ILE A 151 8.50 10.83 -20.63
CA ILE A 151 9.84 10.66 -20.06
C ILE A 151 10.89 10.82 -21.16
N PRO A 152 11.84 11.76 -21.03
CA PRO A 152 12.88 11.95 -22.03
C PRO A 152 13.81 10.73 -22.12
N ASP A 153 13.97 10.18 -23.32
CA ASP A 153 14.92 9.09 -23.62
C ASP A 153 14.95 7.96 -22.58
N PRO A 154 13.82 7.30 -22.27
CA PRO A 154 13.81 6.24 -21.29
C PRO A 154 14.54 5.01 -21.82
N THR A 155 15.28 4.32 -20.94
CA THR A 155 16.10 3.15 -21.30
C THR A 155 15.64 1.89 -20.57
N VAL A 156 15.86 0.74 -21.21
CA VAL A 156 15.62 -0.57 -20.57
C VAL A 156 16.58 -0.74 -19.40
N GLY A 157 16.08 -1.29 -18.30
CA GLY A 157 16.84 -1.51 -17.07
C GLY A 157 16.79 -0.34 -16.08
N GLU A 158 16.07 0.76 -16.40
CA GLU A 158 15.91 1.87 -15.46
C GLU A 158 15.07 1.45 -14.25
N GLU A 159 15.47 1.99 -13.10
CA GLU A 159 14.77 1.76 -11.83
C GLU A 159 13.41 2.46 -11.81
N VAL A 160 12.41 1.73 -11.37
CA VAL A 160 11.04 2.20 -11.17
C VAL A 160 10.61 1.91 -9.74
N LEU A 161 10.11 2.93 -9.05
CA LEU A 161 9.54 2.79 -7.71
C LEU A 161 8.04 2.45 -7.83
N LEU A 162 7.65 1.36 -7.20
CA LEU A 162 6.27 0.89 -7.07
C LEU A 162 5.65 1.38 -5.76
N LEU A 163 6.47 1.47 -4.72
CA LEU A 163 6.20 2.10 -3.43
C LEU A 163 7.42 2.93 -3.03
N GLU A 164 7.18 4.05 -2.35
CA GLU A 164 8.24 4.85 -1.76
C GLU A 164 7.96 5.21 -0.29
N ASP A 165 9.01 5.59 0.39
CA ASP A 165 9.03 5.91 1.83
C ASP A 165 8.70 7.39 2.14
N GLU A 166 8.25 8.15 1.15
CA GLU A 166 7.74 9.51 1.36
C GLU A 166 6.29 9.46 1.84
N PRO A 167 5.96 10.03 3.02
CA PRO A 167 4.63 9.93 3.63
C PRO A 167 3.49 10.47 2.75
N ASP A 168 3.74 11.60 2.08
CA ASP A 168 2.74 12.32 1.29
C ASP A 168 2.70 11.88 -0.19
N SER A 169 3.48 10.87 -0.54
CA SER A 169 3.51 10.37 -1.91
C SER A 169 2.24 9.58 -2.25
N PRO A 170 1.70 9.76 -3.47
CA PRO A 170 0.58 8.94 -3.96
C PRO A 170 0.94 7.45 -4.15
N ILE A 171 2.23 7.11 -4.13
CA ILE A 171 2.72 5.74 -4.15
C ILE A 171 3.30 5.30 -2.79
N SER A 172 2.98 5.99 -1.71
CA SER A 172 3.30 5.53 -0.36
C SER A 172 2.47 4.29 0.02
N ALA A 173 2.96 3.51 0.97
CA ALA A 173 2.21 2.36 1.47
C ALA A 173 0.88 2.76 2.12
N SER A 174 0.80 3.95 2.73
CA SER A 174 -0.44 4.50 3.30
C SER A 174 -1.45 4.82 2.20
N ALA A 175 -1.05 5.57 1.16
CA ALA A 175 -1.92 5.90 0.03
C ALA A 175 -2.46 4.64 -0.67
N ARG A 176 -1.62 3.62 -0.87
CA ARG A 176 -2.03 2.33 -1.44
C ARG A 176 -3.04 1.58 -0.59
N SER A 177 -2.96 1.68 0.72
CA SER A 177 -3.92 1.03 1.63
C SER A 177 -5.30 1.70 1.59
N GLU A 178 -5.35 3.02 1.42
CA GLU A 178 -6.59 3.78 1.30
C GLU A 178 -7.29 3.54 -0.04
N GLU A 179 -6.55 3.46 -1.15
CA GLU A 179 -7.09 3.08 -2.46
C GLU A 179 -7.82 1.74 -2.40
N HIS A 180 -7.26 0.75 -1.73
CA HIS A 180 -7.88 -0.56 -1.56
C HIS A 180 -9.17 -0.50 -0.73
N THR A 181 -9.19 0.30 0.33
CA THR A 181 -10.34 0.40 1.23
C THR A 181 -11.52 1.13 0.58
N SER A 182 -11.26 2.19 -0.19
CA SER A 182 -12.30 2.96 -0.87
C SER A 182 -13.03 2.14 -1.94
N GLU A 183 -12.36 1.20 -2.60
CA GLU A 183 -12.96 0.34 -3.62
C GLU A 183 -13.89 -0.72 -3.04
N LEU A 184 -13.53 -1.31 -1.91
CA LEU A 184 -14.41 -2.25 -1.21
C LEU A 184 -15.72 -1.58 -0.75
N GLN A 185 -15.68 -0.27 -0.46
CA GLN A 185 -16.86 0.51 -0.09
C GLN A 185 -17.73 0.88 -1.29
N SER A 186 -17.17 1.01 -2.50
CA SER A 186 -17.90 1.38 -3.71
C SER A 186 -18.63 0.20 -4.38
N GLN A 187 -18.30 -1.03 -3.99
CA GLN A 187 -18.91 -2.27 -4.51
C GLN A 187 -19.98 -2.86 -3.56
N ALA A 188 -20.22 -2.26 -2.40
CA ALA A 188 -21.23 -2.66 -1.41
C ALA A 188 -22.48 -1.78 -1.49
#